data_c034f164d41df48f2ccc7c34bc775458
#
_entry.id   c034f164d41df48f2ccc7c34bc775458
#
_cell.length_a   1.000
_cell.length_b   1.000
_cell.length_c   1.000
_cell.angle_alpha   90.00
_cell.angle_beta   90.00
_cell.angle_gamma   90.00
#
_symmetry.space_group_name_H-M   'P 1'
#
loop_
_entity.id
_entity.type
_entity.pdbx_description
1 polymer ?
#
loop_
_entity_poly.entity_id
_entity_poly.type
_entity_poly.pdbx_seq_one_letter_code
_entity_poly.pdbx_strand_id
1 'polypeptide(L)'
;MKPRVRKAVEHKIDRKCRIGRTYEDFEAFRKENPDLSVVEMDSVIGRPGGKTLLTIQFNNCGMMWLFLRPRNTSQSVIDVFNELEQAFGFDCFRMLFPVILTDNGSEFTNPAALESSSICAQNRTKIFYCDPYSACQKPHVENNHLNLRRILEKKTSFDDLEQSDMIRVMSHLNSFARKSLNNVPAISLFETIYGKDILPKIGVALIRPQDIILSSQLISMR
;
A
#
# COMPACT_ATOMS: atom_id res chain seq x y z
N MET A 1 -38.04 -10.24 -20.37
CA MET A 1 -36.64 -9.78 -20.59
C MET A 1 -35.70 -10.67 -19.78
N LYS A 2 -34.82 -11.46 -20.44
CA LYS A 2 -33.81 -12.27 -19.71
C LYS A 2 -32.72 -11.36 -19.14
N PRO A 3 -32.28 -11.54 -17.90
CA PRO A 3 -31.20 -10.71 -17.34
C PRO A 3 -29.91 -10.93 -18.13
N ARG A 4 -29.27 -9.84 -18.54
CA ARG A 4 -27.96 -9.86 -19.23
C ARG A 4 -26.90 -10.30 -18.20
N VAL A 5 -26.45 -11.54 -18.29
CA VAL A 5 -25.29 -12.03 -17.53
C VAL A 5 -24.06 -11.24 -18.01
N ARG A 6 -23.52 -10.37 -17.15
CA ARG A 6 -22.23 -9.72 -17.41
C ARG A 6 -21.16 -10.81 -17.42
N LYS A 7 -20.55 -11.07 -18.58
CA LYS A 7 -19.33 -11.89 -18.66
C LYS A 7 -18.27 -11.20 -17.80
N ALA A 8 -17.70 -11.95 -16.86
CA ALA A 8 -16.52 -11.49 -16.13
C ALA A 8 -15.42 -11.24 -17.16
N VAL A 9 -14.81 -10.05 -17.10
CA VAL A 9 -13.64 -9.73 -17.91
C VAL A 9 -12.49 -10.52 -17.33
N GLU A 10 -12.05 -11.59 -18.04
CA GLU A 10 -10.82 -12.30 -17.69
C GLU A 10 -9.64 -11.33 -17.92
N HIS A 11 -9.10 -10.77 -16.84
CA HIS A 11 -7.84 -10.07 -16.93
C HIS A 11 -6.73 -11.06 -17.26
N LYS A 12 -6.05 -10.86 -18.40
CA LYS A 12 -4.86 -11.65 -18.75
C LYS A 12 -3.77 -11.35 -17.72
N ILE A 13 -3.51 -12.33 -16.87
CA ILE A 13 -2.40 -12.25 -15.90
C ILE A 13 -1.10 -12.50 -16.65
N ASP A 14 -0.16 -11.56 -16.57
CA ASP A 14 1.20 -11.78 -17.08
C ASP A 14 1.91 -12.81 -16.19
N ARG A 15 1.99 -14.03 -16.66
CA ARG A 15 2.62 -15.14 -15.93
C ARG A 15 4.15 -15.03 -15.88
N LYS A 16 4.77 -14.31 -16.81
CA LYS A 16 6.24 -14.21 -16.89
C LYS A 16 6.84 -13.42 -15.72
N CYS A 17 6.17 -12.37 -15.27
CA CYS A 17 6.64 -11.57 -14.14
C CYS A 17 6.59 -12.34 -12.81
N ARG A 18 5.85 -13.46 -12.73
CA ARG A 18 5.66 -14.27 -11.53
C ARG A 18 6.65 -15.42 -11.36
N ILE A 19 7.52 -15.66 -12.32
CA ILE A 19 8.51 -16.76 -12.22
C ILE A 19 9.43 -16.47 -11.02
N GLY A 20 9.47 -17.41 -10.05
CA GLY A 20 10.23 -17.27 -8.80
C GLY A 20 9.66 -16.21 -7.84
N ARG A 21 8.37 -15.82 -8.03
CA ARG A 21 7.67 -14.82 -7.22
C ARG A 21 6.21 -15.22 -6.92
N THR A 22 5.89 -16.49 -6.96
CA THR A 22 4.56 -17.03 -6.62
C THR A 22 4.32 -16.92 -5.11
N TYR A 23 3.10 -17.17 -4.67
CA TYR A 23 2.80 -17.22 -3.23
C TYR A 23 3.53 -18.40 -2.55
N GLU A 24 3.72 -19.52 -3.24
CA GLU A 24 4.54 -20.63 -2.75
C GLU A 24 6.01 -20.22 -2.57
N ASP A 25 6.58 -19.48 -3.54
CA ASP A 25 7.93 -18.91 -3.42
C ASP A 25 8.02 -17.93 -2.23
N PHE A 26 6.94 -17.16 -1.98
CA PHE A 26 6.85 -16.27 -0.82
C PHE A 26 6.87 -17.06 0.50
N GLU A 27 6.09 -18.14 0.60
CA GLU A 27 6.06 -18.97 1.81
C GLU A 27 7.42 -19.63 2.07
N ALA A 28 8.09 -20.13 1.02
CA ALA A 28 9.44 -20.67 1.12
C ALA A 28 10.42 -19.61 1.60
N PHE A 29 10.40 -18.42 0.98
CA PHE A 29 11.25 -17.29 1.37
C PHE A 29 11.01 -16.84 2.82
N ARG A 30 9.76 -16.82 3.28
CA ARG A 30 9.40 -16.47 4.66
C ARG A 30 9.92 -17.47 5.68
N LYS A 31 9.95 -18.76 5.35
CA LYS A 31 10.53 -19.81 6.23
C LYS A 31 12.04 -19.62 6.41
N GLU A 32 12.73 -19.20 5.36
CA GLU A 32 14.18 -18.92 5.40
C GLU A 32 14.50 -17.58 6.07
N ASN A 33 13.55 -16.63 6.07
CA ASN A 33 13.72 -15.28 6.57
C ASN A 33 12.57 -14.87 7.52
N PRO A 34 12.40 -15.54 8.68
CA PRO A 34 11.25 -15.37 9.56
C PRO A 34 11.14 -13.97 10.18
N ASP A 35 12.28 -13.30 10.37
CA ASP A 35 12.36 -11.99 11.04
C ASP A 35 12.09 -10.80 10.11
N LEU A 36 12.08 -11.02 8.79
CA LEU A 36 11.79 -9.92 7.86
C LEU A 36 10.32 -9.53 7.93
N SER A 37 10.07 -8.23 8.06
CA SER A 37 8.71 -7.70 8.00
C SER A 37 8.15 -7.82 6.57
N VAL A 38 6.84 -8.07 6.48
CA VAL A 38 6.13 -8.10 5.21
C VAL A 38 5.32 -6.83 5.06
N VAL A 39 5.38 -6.25 3.86
CA VAL A 39 4.53 -5.15 3.45
C VAL A 39 3.54 -5.67 2.41
N GLU A 40 2.25 -5.46 2.63
CA GLU A 40 1.22 -5.74 1.64
C GLU A 40 0.96 -4.50 0.79
N MET A 41 0.82 -4.69 -0.51
CA MET A 41 0.57 -3.60 -1.46
C MET A 41 -0.69 -3.88 -2.29
N ASP A 42 -1.48 -2.82 -2.53
CA ASP A 42 -2.71 -2.91 -3.30
C ASP A 42 -3.04 -1.56 -3.98
N SER A 43 -3.94 -1.58 -4.95
CA SER A 43 -4.45 -0.38 -5.60
C SER A 43 -5.92 -0.15 -5.30
N VAL A 44 -6.26 1.06 -4.87
CA VAL A 44 -7.64 1.47 -4.71
C VAL A 44 -8.04 2.37 -5.88
N ILE A 45 -8.95 1.86 -6.70
CA ILE A 45 -9.49 2.60 -7.84
C ILE A 45 -10.72 3.37 -7.39
N GLY A 46 -10.71 4.68 -7.61
CA GLY A 46 -11.88 5.53 -7.42
C GLY A 46 -12.80 5.46 -8.64
N ARG A 47 -12.39 6.12 -9.72
CA ARG A 47 -13.09 6.16 -11.02
C ARG A 47 -12.22 5.48 -12.08
N PRO A 48 -12.77 4.63 -12.94
CA PRO A 48 -12.03 4.05 -14.06
C PRO A 48 -11.40 5.14 -14.95
N GLY A 49 -10.10 5.02 -15.20
CA GLY A 49 -9.34 5.97 -16.02
C GLY A 49 -8.90 7.26 -15.32
N GLY A 50 -9.36 7.52 -14.10
CA GLY A 50 -8.92 8.63 -13.25
C GLY A 50 -7.72 8.30 -12.38
N LYS A 51 -7.43 9.22 -11.43
CA LYS A 51 -6.40 9.00 -10.40
C LYS A 51 -6.71 7.74 -9.57
N THR A 52 -5.66 7.06 -9.15
CA THR A 52 -5.73 5.85 -8.32
C THR A 52 -4.85 5.98 -7.10
N LEU A 53 -5.15 5.21 -6.08
CA LEU A 53 -4.42 5.23 -4.83
C LEU A 53 -3.60 3.94 -4.72
N LEU A 54 -2.29 4.07 -4.49
CA LEU A 54 -1.46 2.98 -4.03
C LEU A 54 -1.56 2.92 -2.51
N THR A 55 -1.90 1.77 -1.98
CA THR A 55 -1.93 1.50 -0.55
C THR A 55 -0.80 0.57 -0.18
N ILE A 56 -0.04 0.92 0.85
CA ILE A 56 1.10 0.16 1.35
C ILE A 56 0.84 -0.11 2.84
N GLN A 57 0.72 -1.38 3.21
CA GLN A 57 0.38 -1.83 4.55
C GLN A 57 1.56 -2.52 5.21
N PHE A 58 2.04 -1.97 6.32
CA PHE A 58 3.07 -2.58 7.16
C PHE A 58 2.43 -3.58 8.13
N ASN A 59 2.67 -4.87 7.94
CA ASN A 59 1.98 -5.91 8.72
C ASN A 59 2.39 -5.94 10.19
N ASN A 60 3.64 -5.58 10.49
CA ASN A 60 4.21 -5.63 11.84
C ASN A 60 3.70 -4.54 12.80
N CYS A 61 3.17 -3.42 12.27
CA CYS A 61 2.67 -2.31 13.08
C CYS A 61 1.29 -1.81 12.68
N GLY A 62 0.72 -2.36 11.60
CA GLY A 62 -0.59 -1.95 11.09
C GLY A 62 -0.62 -0.56 10.45
N MET A 63 0.52 0.07 10.18
CA MET A 63 0.62 1.35 9.49
C MET A 63 0.22 1.21 8.04
N MET A 64 -0.59 2.13 7.52
CA MET A 64 -0.97 2.20 6.11
C MET A 64 -0.49 3.51 5.50
N TRP A 65 0.27 3.42 4.41
CA TRP A 65 0.63 4.57 3.59
C TRP A 65 -0.23 4.65 2.34
N LEU A 66 -0.48 5.86 1.85
CA LEU A 66 -1.35 6.17 0.73
C LEU A 66 -0.65 7.12 -0.23
N PHE A 67 -0.51 6.71 -1.49
CA PHE A 67 0.10 7.53 -2.53
C PHE A 67 -0.86 7.70 -3.70
N LEU A 68 -1.19 8.95 -4.02
CA LEU A 68 -2.06 9.28 -5.12
C LEU A 68 -1.27 9.23 -6.43
N ARG A 69 -1.76 8.41 -7.36
CA ARG A 69 -1.13 8.22 -8.67
C ARG A 69 -2.02 8.76 -9.78
N PRO A 70 -1.44 9.38 -10.83
CA PRO A 70 -2.24 9.97 -11.92
C PRO A 70 -3.03 8.91 -12.70
N ARG A 71 -2.51 7.70 -12.82
CA ARG A 71 -3.12 6.56 -13.53
C ARG A 71 -2.68 5.23 -12.92
N ASN A 72 -3.49 4.19 -13.15
CA ASN A 72 -3.16 2.83 -12.71
C ASN A 72 -2.21 2.14 -13.71
N THR A 73 -0.93 2.48 -13.66
CA THR A 73 0.12 1.93 -14.52
C THR A 73 1.30 1.43 -13.68
N SER A 74 2.10 0.49 -14.22
CA SER A 74 3.29 0.01 -13.55
C SER A 74 4.33 1.13 -13.36
N GLN A 75 4.46 2.04 -14.33
CA GLN A 75 5.37 3.16 -14.20
C GLN A 75 5.01 4.04 -13.00
N SER A 76 3.72 4.35 -12.79
CA SER A 76 3.32 5.19 -11.66
C SER A 76 3.55 4.55 -10.29
N VAL A 77 3.62 3.22 -10.19
CA VAL A 77 4.05 2.52 -8.96
C VAL A 77 5.55 2.64 -8.78
N ILE A 78 6.32 2.44 -9.87
CA ILE A 78 7.78 2.58 -9.86
C ILE A 78 8.18 4.01 -9.45
N ASP A 79 7.49 5.02 -9.95
CA ASP A 79 7.75 6.43 -9.64
C ASP A 79 7.60 6.69 -8.13
N VAL A 80 6.51 6.19 -7.50
CA VAL A 80 6.32 6.29 -6.06
C VAL A 80 7.47 5.63 -5.28
N PHE A 81 7.91 4.45 -5.72
CA PHE A 81 9.02 3.75 -5.07
C PHE A 81 10.36 4.49 -5.23
N ASN A 82 10.60 5.09 -6.39
CA ASN A 82 11.78 5.91 -6.63
C ASN A 82 11.78 7.17 -5.77
N GLU A 83 10.64 7.86 -5.66
CA GLU A 83 10.47 9.02 -4.78
C GLU A 83 10.72 8.68 -3.31
N LEU A 84 10.18 7.55 -2.83
CA LEU A 84 10.40 7.08 -1.46
C LEU A 84 11.88 6.71 -1.22
N GLU A 85 12.52 6.04 -2.18
CA GLU A 85 13.94 5.70 -2.06
C GLU A 85 14.82 6.96 -2.05
N GLN A 86 14.51 7.96 -2.87
CA GLN A 86 15.22 9.25 -2.84
C GLN A 86 15.04 9.98 -1.50
N ALA A 87 13.83 9.93 -0.93
CA ALA A 87 13.53 10.61 0.34
C ALA A 87 14.20 9.94 1.55
N PHE A 88 14.31 8.61 1.55
CA PHE A 88 14.81 7.83 2.69
C PHE A 88 16.26 7.39 2.53
N GLY A 89 16.74 7.24 1.32
CA GLY A 89 18.01 6.58 0.98
C GLY A 89 17.84 5.06 0.91
N PHE A 90 18.81 4.40 0.28
CA PHE A 90 18.77 2.97 -0.05
C PHE A 90 18.61 2.06 1.18
N ASP A 91 19.42 2.25 2.21
CA ASP A 91 19.40 1.37 3.39
C ASP A 91 18.10 1.50 4.19
N CYS A 92 17.61 2.73 4.37
CA CYS A 92 16.34 2.97 5.04
C CYS A 92 15.17 2.41 4.23
N PHE A 93 15.19 2.55 2.89
CA PHE A 93 14.19 1.96 2.02
C PHE A 93 14.15 0.42 2.16
N ARG A 94 15.30 -0.24 2.16
CA ARG A 94 15.40 -1.71 2.34
C ARG A 94 14.89 -2.17 3.71
N MET A 95 15.15 -1.38 4.75
CA MET A 95 14.63 -1.66 6.10
C MET A 95 13.11 -1.56 6.15
N LEU A 96 12.52 -0.56 5.45
CA LEU A 96 11.08 -0.36 5.40
C LEU A 96 10.36 -1.38 4.52
N PHE A 97 10.96 -1.74 3.40
CA PHE A 97 10.35 -2.58 2.35
C PHE A 97 11.18 -3.84 2.03
N PRO A 98 11.54 -4.66 3.01
CA PRO A 98 12.38 -5.83 2.74
C PRO A 98 11.69 -6.86 1.85
N VAL A 99 10.38 -7.04 2.04
CA VAL A 99 9.53 -7.98 1.28
C VAL A 99 8.15 -7.37 1.04
N ILE A 100 7.70 -7.41 -0.20
CA ILE A 100 6.40 -6.91 -0.61
C ILE A 100 5.56 -8.05 -1.17
N LEU A 101 4.34 -8.17 -0.68
CA LEU A 101 3.31 -9.06 -1.21
C LEU A 101 2.21 -8.25 -1.89
N THR A 102 1.92 -8.54 -3.16
CA THR A 102 0.91 -7.82 -3.94
C THR A 102 -0.02 -8.79 -4.67
N ASP A 103 -1.09 -8.27 -5.27
CA ASP A 103 -1.94 -9.05 -6.17
C ASP A 103 -1.38 -9.10 -7.60
N ASN A 104 -2.20 -9.59 -8.54
CA ASN A 104 -1.84 -9.73 -9.94
C ASN A 104 -2.32 -8.54 -10.79
N GLY A 105 -2.46 -7.36 -10.21
CA GLY A 105 -2.83 -6.14 -10.93
C GLY A 105 -1.85 -5.80 -12.05
N SER A 106 -2.34 -5.24 -13.14
CA SER A 106 -1.50 -4.86 -14.29
C SER A 106 -0.43 -3.81 -13.91
N GLU A 107 -0.68 -3.03 -12.89
CA GLU A 107 0.24 -2.04 -12.33
C GLU A 107 1.44 -2.65 -11.60
N PHE A 108 1.40 -3.93 -11.28
CA PHE A 108 2.48 -4.64 -10.59
C PHE A 108 3.27 -5.58 -11.50
N THR A 109 3.07 -5.51 -12.83
CA THR A 109 3.66 -6.45 -13.80
C THR A 109 5.13 -6.18 -14.15
N ASN A 110 5.77 -5.18 -13.54
CA ASN A 110 7.19 -4.90 -13.73
C ASN A 110 7.97 -5.04 -12.41
N PRO A 111 8.08 -6.26 -11.84
CA PRO A 111 8.77 -6.47 -10.57
C PRO A 111 10.26 -6.14 -10.64
N ALA A 112 10.92 -6.38 -11.78
CA ALA A 112 12.33 -6.08 -11.93
C ALA A 112 12.64 -4.60 -11.69
N ALA A 113 11.85 -3.68 -12.26
CA ALA A 113 12.02 -2.25 -12.03
C ALA A 113 11.62 -1.81 -10.62
N LEU A 114 10.65 -2.49 -9.99
CA LEU A 114 10.28 -2.23 -8.60
C LEU A 114 11.36 -2.71 -7.61
N GLU A 115 11.97 -3.86 -7.88
CA GLU A 115 13.04 -4.44 -7.06
C GLU A 115 14.38 -3.70 -7.21
N SER A 116 14.68 -3.17 -8.39
CA SER A 116 15.93 -2.45 -8.65
C SER A 116 15.93 -1.08 -7.99
N SER A 117 17.05 -0.75 -7.34
CA SER A 117 17.27 0.60 -6.81
C SER A 117 17.40 1.64 -7.94
N SER A 118 16.88 2.84 -7.69
CA SER A 118 17.09 4.02 -8.53
C SER A 118 18.38 4.79 -8.21
N ILE A 119 19.05 4.42 -7.11
CA ILE A 119 20.22 5.12 -6.57
C ILE A 119 21.51 4.33 -6.81
N CYS A 120 21.44 3.00 -6.76
CA CYS A 120 22.61 2.12 -6.86
C CYS A 120 22.31 0.85 -7.66
N ALA A 121 23.36 0.08 -8.02
CA ALA A 121 23.22 -1.16 -8.79
C ALA A 121 22.87 -2.38 -7.91
N GLN A 122 21.91 -2.24 -6.99
CA GLN A 122 21.45 -3.29 -6.09
C GLN A 122 19.94 -3.40 -6.09
N ASN A 123 19.40 -4.50 -5.56
CA ASN A 123 17.97 -4.64 -5.32
C ASN A 123 17.60 -4.01 -3.97
N ARG A 124 16.59 -3.14 -4.01
CA ARG A 124 16.05 -2.42 -2.84
C ARG A 124 14.95 -3.18 -2.09
N THR A 125 14.31 -4.15 -2.74
CA THR A 125 13.21 -4.94 -2.17
C THR A 125 13.09 -6.28 -2.88
N LYS A 126 12.22 -7.17 -2.40
CA LYS A 126 11.79 -8.39 -3.07
C LYS A 126 10.27 -8.45 -3.13
N ILE A 127 9.72 -8.75 -4.32
CA ILE A 127 8.28 -8.74 -4.58
C ILE A 127 7.78 -10.15 -4.83
N PHE A 128 6.63 -10.47 -4.22
CA PHE A 128 5.88 -11.71 -4.45
C PHE A 128 4.42 -11.39 -4.77
N TYR A 129 3.76 -12.35 -5.41
CA TYR A 129 2.38 -12.23 -5.86
C TYR A 129 1.49 -13.25 -5.16
N CYS A 130 0.33 -12.78 -4.71
CA CYS A 130 -0.74 -13.67 -4.28
C CYS A 130 -1.26 -14.53 -5.43
N ASP A 131 -1.91 -15.63 -5.08
CA ASP A 131 -2.65 -16.40 -6.06
C ASP A 131 -3.86 -15.62 -6.57
N PRO A 132 -4.29 -15.87 -7.81
CA PRO A 132 -5.49 -15.26 -8.35
C PRO A 132 -6.70 -15.55 -7.46
N TYR A 133 -7.51 -14.52 -7.21
CA TYR A 133 -8.73 -14.59 -6.39
C TYR A 133 -8.54 -15.02 -4.93
N SER A 134 -7.33 -14.92 -4.40
CA SER A 134 -6.96 -15.32 -3.05
C SER A 134 -6.76 -14.11 -2.11
N ALA A 135 -7.84 -13.34 -1.91
CA ALA A 135 -7.87 -12.17 -1.04
C ALA A 135 -7.36 -12.47 0.40
N CYS A 136 -7.63 -13.69 0.88
CA CYS A 136 -7.19 -14.12 2.22
C CYS A 136 -5.65 -14.13 2.42
N GLN A 137 -4.88 -14.04 1.33
CA GLN A 137 -3.41 -13.99 1.39
C GLN A 137 -2.86 -12.59 1.73
N LYS A 138 -3.71 -11.53 1.65
CA LYS A 138 -3.39 -10.14 2.04
C LYS A 138 -4.40 -9.58 3.06
N PRO A 139 -4.56 -10.20 4.23
CA PRO A 139 -5.64 -9.84 5.16
C PRO A 139 -5.46 -8.46 5.80
N HIS A 140 -4.21 -7.99 5.95
CA HIS A 140 -3.93 -6.73 6.65
C HIS A 140 -4.35 -5.51 5.84
N VAL A 141 -3.98 -5.45 4.54
CA VAL A 141 -4.37 -4.34 3.68
C VAL A 141 -5.88 -4.32 3.46
N GLU A 142 -6.53 -5.47 3.30
CA GLU A 142 -7.98 -5.54 3.13
C GLU A 142 -8.74 -5.04 4.35
N ASN A 143 -8.34 -5.46 5.56
CA ASN A 143 -8.93 -4.97 6.81
C ASN A 143 -8.77 -3.45 6.97
N ASN A 144 -7.61 -2.90 6.60
CA ASN A 144 -7.40 -1.46 6.65
C ASN A 144 -8.16 -0.71 5.56
N HIS A 145 -8.43 -1.33 4.41
CA HIS A 145 -9.31 -0.75 3.40
C HIS A 145 -10.73 -0.52 3.93
N LEU A 146 -11.24 -1.32 4.86
CA LEU A 146 -12.54 -1.06 5.51
C LEU A 146 -12.54 0.29 6.25
N ASN A 147 -11.46 0.62 6.96
CA ASN A 147 -11.32 1.91 7.62
C ASN A 147 -11.10 3.06 6.61
N LEU A 148 -10.29 2.84 5.60
CA LEU A 148 -10.07 3.80 4.51
C LEU A 148 -11.40 4.14 3.81
N ARG A 149 -12.26 3.15 3.58
CA ARG A 149 -13.56 3.31 2.93
C ARG A 149 -14.60 4.10 3.74
N ARG A 150 -14.36 4.36 5.02
CA ARG A 150 -15.15 5.31 5.81
C ARG A 150 -14.85 6.76 5.43
N ILE A 151 -13.64 7.02 4.93
CA ILE A 151 -13.17 8.36 4.51
C ILE A 151 -13.34 8.52 3.00
N LEU A 152 -12.85 7.54 2.23
CA LEU A 152 -12.91 7.49 0.77
C LEU A 152 -13.91 6.41 0.34
N GLU A 153 -15.17 6.79 0.19
CA GLU A 153 -16.25 5.86 -0.17
C GLU A 153 -16.01 5.18 -1.53
N LYS A 154 -16.64 4.03 -1.74
CA LYS A 154 -16.56 3.34 -3.05
C LYS A 154 -17.14 4.23 -4.14
N LYS A 155 -16.49 4.27 -5.30
CA LYS A 155 -16.85 5.07 -6.48
C LYS A 155 -16.61 6.58 -6.35
N THR A 156 -16.02 7.06 -5.26
CA THR A 156 -15.55 8.44 -5.17
C THR A 156 -14.43 8.68 -6.19
N SER A 157 -14.53 9.76 -6.97
CA SER A 157 -13.42 10.18 -7.83
C SER A 157 -12.27 10.71 -6.97
N PHE A 158 -11.04 10.38 -7.38
CA PHE A 158 -9.84 10.92 -6.76
C PHE A 158 -9.22 12.05 -7.61
N ASP A 159 -9.88 12.45 -8.71
CA ASP A 159 -9.31 13.39 -9.69
C ASP A 159 -9.07 14.79 -9.10
N ASP A 160 -9.95 15.21 -8.17
CA ASP A 160 -9.84 16.49 -7.47
C ASP A 160 -8.96 16.41 -6.18
N LEU A 161 -8.46 15.22 -5.83
CA LEU A 161 -7.62 15.03 -4.65
C LEU A 161 -6.15 15.28 -4.98
N GLU A 162 -5.41 15.67 -3.94
CA GLU A 162 -3.96 15.87 -3.97
C GLU A 162 -3.25 14.95 -2.97
N GLN A 163 -1.93 14.83 -3.08
CA GLN A 163 -1.14 14.04 -2.11
C GLN A 163 -1.25 14.61 -0.69
N SER A 164 -1.45 15.90 -0.54
CA SER A 164 -1.71 16.57 0.75
C SER A 164 -3.00 16.06 1.44
N ASP A 165 -4.04 15.74 0.66
CA ASP A 165 -5.25 15.11 1.20
C ASP A 165 -4.94 13.69 1.70
N MET A 166 -4.10 12.94 0.98
CA MET A 166 -3.69 11.59 1.39
C MET A 166 -2.82 11.62 2.64
N ILE A 167 -1.95 12.61 2.80
CA ILE A 167 -1.16 12.83 4.02
C ILE A 167 -2.09 13.06 5.21
N ARG A 168 -3.14 13.86 5.04
CA ARG A 168 -4.16 14.08 6.07
C ARG A 168 -4.89 12.79 6.41
N VAL A 169 -5.34 12.05 5.40
CA VAL A 169 -6.00 10.74 5.59
C VAL A 169 -5.08 9.76 6.32
N MET A 170 -3.82 9.65 5.92
CA MET A 170 -2.83 8.79 6.59
C MET A 170 -2.66 9.16 8.06
N SER A 171 -2.55 10.46 8.38
CA SER A 171 -2.38 10.96 9.73
C SER A 171 -3.56 10.56 10.62
N HIS A 172 -4.80 10.78 10.19
CA HIS A 172 -5.99 10.40 10.95
C HIS A 172 -6.18 8.89 11.05
N LEU A 173 -6.04 8.16 9.92
CA LEU A 173 -6.22 6.72 9.85
C LEU A 173 -5.26 5.95 10.75
N ASN A 174 -3.99 6.36 10.79
CA ASN A 174 -2.95 5.68 11.54
C ASN A 174 -2.83 6.17 13.00
N SER A 175 -3.45 7.30 13.35
CA SER A 175 -3.56 7.77 14.72
C SER A 175 -4.74 7.11 15.47
N PHE A 176 -5.66 6.48 14.75
CA PHE A 176 -6.78 5.79 15.37
C PHE A 176 -6.32 4.52 16.08
N ALA A 177 -6.58 4.46 17.39
CA ALA A 177 -6.25 3.30 18.23
C ALA A 177 -7.16 2.10 17.87
N ARG A 178 -6.58 0.96 17.60
CA ARG A 178 -7.29 -0.26 17.16
C ARG A 178 -7.12 -1.40 18.18
N LYS A 179 -8.20 -2.12 18.46
CA LYS A 179 -8.16 -3.30 19.34
C LYS A 179 -7.15 -4.36 18.86
N SER A 180 -7.04 -4.56 17.55
CA SER A 180 -6.06 -5.47 16.94
C SER A 180 -4.60 -5.09 17.18
N LEU A 181 -4.34 -3.86 17.63
CA LEU A 181 -3.03 -3.33 18.00
C LEU A 181 -2.96 -2.99 19.51
N ASN A 182 -3.71 -3.71 20.34
CA ASN A 182 -3.77 -3.48 21.79
C ASN A 182 -4.13 -2.02 22.16
N ASN A 183 -4.99 -1.38 21.37
CA ASN A 183 -5.38 0.03 21.50
C ASN A 183 -4.21 1.03 21.35
N VAL A 184 -3.11 0.63 20.72
CA VAL A 184 -2.01 1.53 20.36
C VAL A 184 -2.23 2.05 18.94
N PRO A 185 -2.01 3.35 18.68
CA PRO A 185 -2.01 3.89 17.31
C PRO A 185 -0.91 3.25 16.45
N ALA A 186 -1.23 2.94 15.18
CA ALA A 186 -0.25 2.36 14.26
C ALA A 186 0.98 3.27 14.06
N ILE A 187 0.78 4.58 14.07
CA ILE A 187 1.84 5.59 14.01
C ILE A 187 2.87 5.41 15.15
N SER A 188 2.39 5.19 16.38
CA SER A 188 3.27 5.03 17.55
C SER A 188 4.06 3.72 17.50
N LEU A 189 3.44 2.63 17.01
CA LEU A 189 4.13 1.37 16.78
C LEU A 189 5.20 1.51 15.67
N PHE A 190 4.84 2.19 14.59
CA PHE A 190 5.77 2.46 13.48
C PHE A 190 7.00 3.23 13.95
N GLU A 191 6.79 4.33 14.69
CA GLU A 191 7.88 5.13 15.25
C GLU A 191 8.76 4.35 16.23
N THR A 192 8.17 3.42 16.99
CA THR A 192 8.92 2.55 17.90
C THR A 192 9.82 1.57 17.14
N ILE A 193 9.36 1.03 16.00
CA ILE A 193 10.10 0.03 15.21
C ILE A 193 11.12 0.68 14.28
N TYR A 194 10.74 1.77 13.61
CA TYR A 194 11.50 2.34 12.50
C TYR A 194 12.14 3.71 12.82
N GLY A 195 11.80 4.30 13.96
CA GLY A 195 12.28 5.63 14.34
C GLY A 195 11.31 6.75 13.97
N LYS A 196 11.48 7.91 14.62
CA LYS A 196 10.59 9.08 14.50
C LYS A 196 10.87 9.95 13.27
N ASP A 197 12.02 9.79 12.64
CA ASP A 197 12.47 10.67 11.56
C ASP A 197 11.91 10.32 10.18
N ILE A 198 11.19 9.19 10.05
CA ILE A 198 10.68 8.68 8.78
C ILE A 198 9.37 9.37 8.40
N LEU A 199 8.40 9.38 9.31
CA LEU A 199 7.05 9.91 9.03
C LEU A 199 7.03 11.41 8.68
N PRO A 200 7.83 12.28 9.30
CA PRO A 200 7.94 13.68 8.89
C PRO A 200 8.38 13.86 7.44
N LYS A 201 9.22 12.98 6.89
CA LYS A 201 9.68 13.05 5.49
C LYS A 201 8.56 12.87 4.47
N ILE A 202 7.47 12.19 4.87
CA ILE A 202 6.25 12.02 4.05
C ILE A 202 5.08 12.86 4.57
N GLY A 203 5.33 13.77 5.52
CA GLY A 203 4.36 14.71 6.06
C GLY A 203 3.32 14.11 7.01
N VAL A 204 3.47 12.85 7.44
CA VAL A 204 2.52 12.17 8.34
C VAL A 204 2.82 12.53 9.78
N ALA A 205 1.77 12.88 10.54
CA ALA A 205 1.87 13.28 11.93
C ALA A 205 0.80 12.61 12.81
N LEU A 206 1.13 12.43 14.09
CA LEU A 206 0.19 11.92 15.08
C LEU A 206 -0.91 12.96 15.36
N ILE A 207 -2.17 12.56 15.23
CA ILE A 207 -3.36 13.36 15.55
C ILE A 207 -3.82 13.02 16.97
N ARG A 208 -4.17 14.05 17.75
CA ARG A 208 -4.71 13.83 19.10
C ARG A 208 -6.04 13.05 19.05
N PRO A 209 -6.32 12.15 19.99
CA PRO A 209 -7.48 11.26 19.93
C PRO A 209 -8.82 11.97 19.70
N GLN A 210 -9.01 13.15 20.30
CA GLN A 210 -10.25 13.93 20.18
C GLN A 210 -10.41 14.62 18.82
N ASP A 211 -9.31 14.77 18.05
CA ASP A 211 -9.31 15.45 16.76
C ASP A 211 -9.37 14.46 15.58
N ILE A 212 -9.40 13.15 15.86
CA ILE A 212 -9.43 12.11 14.83
C ILE A 212 -10.79 12.11 14.13
N ILE A 213 -10.76 12.25 12.79
CA ILE A 213 -11.93 12.19 11.92
C ILE A 213 -11.77 11.00 10.98
N LEU A 214 -12.71 10.04 11.04
CA LEU A 214 -12.74 8.87 10.16
C LEU A 214 -14.06 8.85 9.35
N SER A 215 -14.33 9.94 8.66
CA SER A 215 -15.49 10.09 7.78
C SER A 215 -15.12 10.91 6.55
N SER A 216 -16.02 10.93 5.54
CA SER A 216 -15.83 11.72 4.32
C SER A 216 -15.70 13.23 4.56
N GLN A 217 -16.12 13.74 5.72
CA GLN A 217 -15.89 15.12 6.11
C GLN A 217 -14.42 15.51 6.09
N LEU A 218 -13.50 14.58 6.39
CA LEU A 218 -12.07 14.84 6.39
C LEU A 218 -11.56 15.37 5.05
N ILE A 219 -12.13 14.90 3.94
CA ILE A 219 -11.77 15.32 2.58
C ILE A 219 -12.47 16.63 2.20
N SER A 220 -13.63 16.90 2.76
CA SER A 220 -14.39 18.14 2.49
C SER A 220 -13.86 19.37 3.23
N MET A 221 -12.99 19.19 4.21
CA MET A 221 -12.35 20.25 5.02
C MET A 221 -11.09 20.82 4.32
N ARG A 222 -11.24 21.27 3.06
CA ARG A 222 -10.17 21.93 2.30
C ARG A 222 -10.10 23.41 2.60
#